data_6e6e48a582c68cbf3bdc2c267c3161ac
#
_entry.id   6e6e48a582c68cbf3bdc2c267c3161ac
#
_cell.length_a   1.000
_cell.length_b   1.000
_cell.length_c   1.000
_cell.angle_alpha   90.00
_cell.angle_beta   90.00
_cell.angle_gamma   90.00
#
_symmetry.space_group_name_H-M   'P 1'
#
loop_
_entity.id
_entity.type
_entity.pdbx_description
1 polymer ?
#
loop_
_entity_poly.entity_id
_entity_poly.type
_entity_poly.pdbx_seq_one_letter_code
_entity_poly.pdbx_strand_id
1 'polypeptide(L)'
;MRILIAGVLCCLPLLAPAQEKLPRDVARFIAQAQTCEHFAGEWDDNDKARQREIIAAVDDSCGQAQRQWRRLSAKYAKQPRLRKVIDEQANDAVRSYRKSR
;
A
#
# COMPACT_ATOMS: atom_id res chain seq x y z
N MET A 1 -4.89 31.86 -41.42
CA MET A 1 -4.80 31.60 -40.88
C MET A 1 -4.68 30.97 -40.04
N ARG A 2 -4.59 30.61 -39.69
CA ARG A 2 -4.54 30.01 -38.98
C ARG A 2 -4.29 29.42 -38.21
N ILE A 3 -4.21 29.02 -37.83
CA ILE A 3 -4.07 28.36 -37.15
C ILE A 3 -3.89 27.90 -36.24
N LEU A 4 -3.70 27.93 -36.05
CA LEU A 4 -3.51 27.48 -35.18
C LEU A 4 -3.57 26.82 -34.34
N ILE A 5 -3.71 26.52 -34.02
CA ILE A 5 -3.89 25.86 -33.36
C ILE A 5 -3.42 25.11 -32.77
N ALA A 6 -3.35 24.70 -32.74
CA ALA A 6 -2.71 23.89 -32.48
C ALA A 6 -2.32 23.67 -31.22
N GLY A 7 -1.67 23.86 -30.93
CA GLY A 7 -1.10 23.66 -29.78
C GLY A 7 -1.74 22.95 -28.80
N VAL A 8 -2.34 22.82 -28.69
CA VAL A 8 -3.02 22.22 -27.82
C VAL A 8 -2.54 21.08 -27.34
N LEU A 9 -2.52 20.47 -27.52
CA LEU A 9 -2.26 19.34 -27.18
C LEU A 9 -1.37 19.08 -26.33
N CYS A 10 -0.83 19.22 -26.50
CA CYS A 10 0.27 19.01 -25.87
C CYS A 10 0.18 18.69 -24.50
N CYS A 11 -0.31 19.20 -23.93
CA CYS A 11 -0.36 19.01 -22.60
C CYS A 11 -0.49 17.73 -22.04
N LEU A 12 -1.19 17.02 -22.47
CA LEU A 12 -1.42 15.82 -21.96
C LEU A 12 -0.36 15.02 -21.49
N PRO A 13 0.41 14.72 -22.10
CA PRO A 13 1.42 13.78 -21.81
C PRO A 13 2.04 13.97 -20.49
N LEU A 14 2.09 15.04 -20.14
CA LEU A 14 2.70 15.30 -18.98
C LEU A 14 2.41 14.48 -17.84
N LEU A 15 1.33 14.05 -17.74
CA LEU A 15 0.95 13.28 -16.63
C LEU A 15 1.54 11.95 -16.59
N ALA A 16 1.83 11.43 -17.62
CA ALA A 16 2.35 10.10 -17.71
C ALA A 16 3.40 9.74 -16.68
N PRO A 17 4.37 10.53 -16.45
CA PRO A 17 5.46 10.18 -15.54
C PRO A 17 4.98 9.84 -14.17
N ALA A 18 3.95 10.48 -13.77
CA ALA A 18 3.46 10.26 -12.44
C ALA A 18 2.81 8.91 -12.30
N GLN A 19 2.58 8.27 -13.41
CA GLN A 19 1.89 7.00 -13.40
C GLN A 19 2.87 5.85 -13.52
N GLU A 20 4.06 6.06 -13.09
CA GLU A 20 5.07 5.05 -13.22
C GLU A 20 4.61 3.75 -12.65
N LYS A 21 4.80 2.69 -13.36
CA LYS A 21 4.36 1.39 -12.94
C LYS A 21 5.19 0.80 -11.85
N LEU A 22 4.55 0.19 -10.92
CA LEU A 22 5.24 -0.54 -9.87
C LEU A 22 5.26 -2.03 -10.20
N PRO A 23 6.24 -2.76 -9.72
CA PRO A 23 6.24 -4.20 -9.87
C PRO A 23 4.97 -4.76 -9.24
N ARG A 24 4.47 -5.84 -9.78
CA ARG A 24 3.21 -6.41 -9.34
C ARG A 24 3.22 -6.78 -7.85
N ASP A 25 4.32 -7.33 -7.37
CA ASP A 25 4.40 -7.71 -5.98
C ASP A 25 4.37 -6.48 -5.04
N VAL A 26 4.95 -5.37 -5.47
CA VAL A 26 4.90 -4.13 -4.69
C VAL A 26 3.46 -3.60 -4.68
N ALA A 27 2.78 -3.64 -5.82
CA ALA A 27 1.39 -3.18 -5.89
C ALA A 27 0.49 -4.02 -4.99
N ARG A 28 0.72 -5.33 -4.92
CA ARG A 28 -0.05 -6.19 -4.04
C ARG A 28 0.21 -5.89 -2.58
N PHE A 29 1.45 -5.59 -2.25
CA PHE A 29 1.79 -5.21 -0.89
C PHE A 29 1.06 -3.94 -0.48
N ILE A 30 1.02 -2.95 -1.37
CA ILE A 30 0.34 -1.69 -1.08
C ILE A 30 -1.13 -1.94 -0.78
N ALA A 31 -1.78 -2.75 -1.60
CA ALA A 31 -3.19 -3.08 -1.37
C ALA A 31 -3.37 -3.82 -0.06
N GLN A 32 -2.47 -4.74 0.26
CA GLN A 32 -2.56 -5.51 1.49
C GLN A 32 -2.32 -4.63 2.72
N ALA A 33 -1.40 -3.68 2.61
CA ALA A 33 -1.12 -2.76 3.70
C ALA A 33 -2.33 -1.88 3.98
N GLN A 34 -3.02 -1.45 2.93
CA GLN A 34 -4.22 -0.63 3.08
C GLN A 34 -5.34 -1.43 3.75
N THR A 35 -5.48 -2.69 3.39
CA THR A 35 -6.47 -3.57 4.00
C THR A 35 -6.17 -3.77 5.48
N CYS A 36 -4.90 -3.97 5.81
CA CYS A 36 -4.46 -4.10 7.18
C CYS A 36 -4.85 -2.85 7.99
N GLU A 37 -4.52 -1.70 7.47
CA GLU A 37 -4.80 -0.45 8.15
C GLU A 37 -6.31 -0.25 8.35
N HIS A 38 -7.08 -0.62 7.34
CA HIS A 38 -8.52 -0.49 7.40
C HIS A 38 -9.09 -1.31 8.57
N PHE A 39 -8.72 -2.57 8.67
CA PHE A 39 -9.24 -3.40 9.75
C PHE A 39 -8.70 -2.98 11.11
N ALA A 40 -7.46 -2.54 11.18
CA ALA A 40 -6.90 -2.09 12.43
C ALA A 40 -7.67 -0.88 12.99
N GLY A 41 -8.27 -0.09 12.10
CA GLY A 41 -9.03 1.06 12.51
C GLY A 41 -10.48 0.78 12.88
N GLU A 42 -10.93 -0.47 12.73
CA GLU A 42 -12.33 -0.83 12.97
C GLU A 42 -12.63 -1.34 14.39
N TRP A 43 -11.70 -1.20 15.28
CA TRP A 43 -11.88 -1.72 16.64
C TRP A 43 -13.07 -1.07 17.33
N ASP A 44 -13.87 -1.88 18.00
CA ASP A 44 -15.05 -1.41 18.71
C ASP A 44 -14.96 -1.93 20.14
N ASP A 45 -14.77 -1.05 21.09
CA ASP A 45 -14.61 -1.41 22.49
C ASP A 45 -15.86 -2.04 23.11
N ASN A 46 -16.99 -1.84 22.50
CA ASN A 46 -18.27 -2.26 23.07
C ASN A 46 -18.89 -3.51 22.46
N ASP A 47 -18.22 -4.12 21.50
CA ASP A 47 -18.81 -5.25 20.78
C ASP A 47 -17.82 -6.41 20.73
N LYS A 48 -18.02 -7.37 21.62
CA LYS A 48 -17.09 -8.50 21.71
C LYS A 48 -17.06 -9.38 20.46
N ALA A 49 -18.21 -9.57 19.85
CA ALA A 49 -18.26 -10.37 18.63
C ALA A 49 -17.50 -9.68 17.52
N ARG A 50 -17.67 -8.36 17.41
CA ARG A 50 -16.97 -7.59 16.41
C ARG A 50 -15.47 -7.60 16.67
N GLN A 51 -15.07 -7.55 17.94
CA GLN A 51 -13.66 -7.60 18.30
C GLN A 51 -13.00 -8.88 17.80
N ARG A 52 -13.68 -10.02 17.94
CA ARG A 52 -13.13 -11.28 17.47
C ARG A 52 -12.97 -11.29 15.95
N GLU A 53 -13.93 -10.71 15.24
CA GLU A 53 -13.83 -10.60 13.78
C GLU A 53 -12.67 -9.72 13.38
N ILE A 54 -12.49 -8.60 14.07
CA ILE A 54 -11.43 -7.68 13.77
C ILE A 54 -10.06 -8.31 14.05
N ILE A 55 -9.93 -9.01 15.17
CA ILE A 55 -8.68 -9.68 15.48
C ILE A 55 -8.32 -10.67 14.37
N ALA A 56 -9.29 -11.46 13.92
CA ALA A 56 -9.02 -12.42 12.84
C ALA A 56 -8.63 -11.71 11.55
N ALA A 57 -9.32 -10.62 11.22
CA ALA A 57 -9.04 -9.88 10.00
C ALA A 57 -7.66 -9.20 10.06
N VAL A 58 -7.30 -8.68 11.23
CA VAL A 58 -6.00 -8.04 11.43
C VAL A 58 -4.89 -9.09 11.38
N ASP A 59 -5.09 -10.24 12.03
CA ASP A 59 -4.07 -11.29 11.97
C ASP A 59 -3.83 -11.73 10.53
N ASP A 60 -4.89 -11.86 9.75
CA ASP A 60 -4.74 -12.27 8.37
C ASP A 60 -4.12 -11.16 7.52
N SER A 61 -4.73 -9.98 7.50
CA SER A 61 -4.28 -8.92 6.58
C SER A 61 -2.96 -8.29 6.99
N CYS A 62 -2.81 -7.99 8.27
CA CYS A 62 -1.58 -7.34 8.74
C CYS A 62 -0.43 -8.33 8.79
N GLY A 63 -0.71 -9.58 9.12
CA GLY A 63 0.32 -10.61 9.10
C GLY A 63 0.89 -10.78 7.71
N GLN A 64 0.03 -10.84 6.70
CA GLN A 64 0.47 -10.96 5.32
C GLN A 64 1.25 -9.72 4.89
N ALA A 65 0.74 -8.55 5.19
CA ALA A 65 1.40 -7.31 4.80
C ALA A 65 2.78 -7.20 5.42
N GLN A 66 2.92 -7.61 6.68
CA GLN A 66 4.20 -7.53 7.35
C GLN A 66 5.21 -8.49 6.73
N ARG A 67 4.78 -9.69 6.37
CA ARG A 67 5.65 -10.65 5.69
C ARG A 67 6.06 -10.14 4.31
N GLN A 68 5.12 -9.54 3.57
CA GLN A 68 5.42 -8.94 2.28
C GLN A 68 6.42 -7.81 2.43
N TRP A 69 6.24 -6.96 3.43
CA TRP A 69 7.14 -5.84 3.68
C TRP A 69 8.58 -6.34 3.87
N ARG A 70 8.77 -7.35 4.70
CA ARG A 70 10.10 -7.88 4.95
C ARG A 70 10.71 -8.48 3.68
N ARG A 71 9.93 -9.26 2.96
CA ARG A 71 10.42 -9.91 1.74
C ARG A 71 10.77 -8.89 0.66
N LEU A 72 9.91 -7.91 0.47
CA LEU A 72 10.14 -6.91 -0.58
C LEU A 72 11.26 -5.96 -0.21
N SER A 73 11.42 -5.66 1.06
CA SER A 73 12.53 -4.82 1.52
C SER A 73 13.86 -5.48 1.17
N ALA A 74 13.94 -6.79 1.32
CA ALA A 74 15.15 -7.50 0.95
C ALA A 74 15.32 -7.60 -0.57
N LYS A 75 14.22 -7.91 -1.27
CA LYS A 75 14.26 -8.08 -2.70
C LYS A 75 14.68 -6.80 -3.43
N TYR A 76 14.18 -5.68 -2.98
CA TYR A 76 14.44 -4.39 -3.63
C TYR A 76 15.43 -3.52 -2.87
N ALA A 77 16.24 -4.16 -2.03
CA ALA A 77 17.18 -3.43 -1.18
C ALA A 77 18.12 -2.51 -1.95
N LYS A 78 18.48 -2.88 -3.17
CA LYS A 78 19.40 -2.08 -3.97
C LYS A 78 18.71 -1.15 -4.96
N GLN A 79 17.41 -1.00 -4.83
CA GLN A 79 16.67 -0.10 -5.70
C GLN A 79 16.02 0.98 -4.84
N PRO A 80 16.72 2.08 -4.60
CA PRO A 80 16.28 3.10 -3.64
C PRO A 80 14.88 3.62 -3.84
N ARG A 81 14.48 3.80 -5.07
CA ARG A 81 13.14 4.33 -5.34
C ARG A 81 12.04 3.36 -4.91
N LEU A 82 12.21 2.08 -5.22
CA LEU A 82 11.23 1.08 -4.82
C LEU A 82 11.28 0.85 -3.32
N ARG A 83 12.47 0.88 -2.75
CA ARG A 83 12.62 0.70 -1.33
C ARG A 83 11.89 1.79 -0.57
N LYS A 84 11.97 3.01 -1.09
CA LYS A 84 11.29 4.13 -0.47
C LYS A 84 9.77 3.93 -0.51
N VAL A 85 9.23 3.50 -1.65
CA VAL A 85 7.82 3.25 -1.78
C VAL A 85 7.37 2.17 -0.78
N ILE A 86 8.11 1.08 -0.72
CA ILE A 86 7.79 -0.03 0.17
C ILE A 86 7.76 0.45 1.63
N ASP A 87 8.76 1.20 2.03
CA ASP A 87 8.84 1.67 3.41
C ASP A 87 7.73 2.68 3.73
N GLU A 88 7.40 3.54 2.79
CA GLU A 88 6.34 4.52 3.00
C GLU A 88 4.98 3.87 3.11
N GLN A 89 4.76 2.79 2.37
CA GLN A 89 3.48 2.10 2.38
C GLN A 89 3.33 1.14 3.55
N ALA A 90 4.43 0.84 4.24
CA ALA A 90 4.36 0.02 5.44
C ALA A 90 3.89 0.90 6.58
N ASN A 91 2.58 1.05 6.69
CA ASN A 91 1.95 1.93 7.68
C ASN A 91 2.12 1.38 9.10
N ASP A 92 1.72 2.16 10.09
CA ASP A 92 1.90 1.79 11.48
C ASP A 92 1.26 0.45 11.84
N ALA A 93 0.09 0.16 11.26
CA ALA A 93 -0.58 -1.10 11.55
C ALA A 93 0.25 -2.29 11.06
N VAL A 94 0.90 -2.14 9.91
CA VAL A 94 1.75 -3.18 9.38
C VAL A 94 3.00 -3.33 10.24
N ARG A 95 3.63 -2.20 10.57
CA ARG A 95 4.90 -2.23 11.31
C ARG A 95 4.76 -2.76 12.71
N SER A 96 3.68 -2.39 13.36
CA SER A 96 3.49 -2.74 14.77
C SER A 96 2.75 -4.06 14.97
N TYR A 97 2.33 -4.69 13.90
CA TYR A 97 1.54 -5.90 14.01
C TYR A 97 2.25 -7.00 14.81
N ARG A 98 1.52 -7.59 15.73
CA ARG A 98 1.97 -8.77 16.45
C ARG A 98 0.83 -9.74 16.47
N LYS A 99 1.11 -10.99 16.20
CA LYS A 99 0.06 -11.99 16.15
C LYS A 99 -0.66 -12.11 17.47
N SER A 100 -1.99 -12.21 17.42
CA SER A 100 -2.81 -12.39 18.60
C SER A 100 -2.64 -13.80 19.13
N ARG A 101 -2.85 -13.98 20.43
CA ARG A 101 -2.69 -15.29 21.03
C ARG A 101 -4.01 -15.96 21.26
#